data_7ac65f8991ee86c70cb1aba7b7d694a3
#
_entry.id   7ac65f8991ee86c70cb1aba7b7d694a3
#
_cell.length_a   1.000
_cell.length_b   1.000
_cell.length_c   1.000
_cell.angle_alpha   90.00
_cell.angle_beta   90.00
_cell.angle_gamma   90.00
#
_symmetry.space_group_name_H-M   'P 1'
#
loop_
_entity.id
_entity.type
_entity.pdbx_description
1 polymer ?
#
loop_
_entity_poly.entity_id
_entity_poly.type
_entity_poly.pdbx_seq_one_letter_code
_entity_poly.pdbx_strand_id
1 'polypeptide(L)'
;MNRILELREKRAKAWDAAKKFLDAKTGPDGLVSAEDSATYDKMEADVLALGKEVERLERQAAIDAALNAPANQPITEKPGEKDKAKAGRASAEYAAAFWQAIRSKSVPHEIFNALETGTDSEGGYLVPDEYQRTLIDALQEQNIFRQLAHVITTTSGERKIPVVASHGTAAWIDEEGSYPESDDAFGQVSIGSYKLATMIKVSEELLNDSAFDVPAYIAREFARRIGAAEEEAFFTGNGTGKPLGILATTGGAQTGVTAASATAITMDEVMDLFYSLRAPYRRNSVFIMNDSTVKALRKLKNGNGDYLWQPSVRAGQPDTLLNRPVYTSTFMPAIAAGAKSILFGDLGYYWVADRQGRSFKRLNELFAATGQVGFLSSERVDGKLILPEAVKVLAQKAA
;
A
#
# COMPACT_ATOMS: atom_id res chain seq x y z
N MET A 1 26.18 -14.40 -43.27
CA MET A 1 25.34 -15.60 -43.04
C MET A 1 25.54 -16.68 -44.11
N ASN A 2 25.76 -16.35 -45.38
CA ASN A 2 25.91 -17.38 -46.43
C ASN A 2 27.11 -18.33 -46.22
N ARG A 3 28.27 -17.79 -45.80
CA ARG A 3 29.52 -18.59 -45.68
C ARG A 3 29.47 -19.66 -44.57
N ILE A 4 28.77 -19.39 -43.46
CA ILE A 4 28.60 -20.37 -42.36
C ILE A 4 27.69 -21.51 -42.83
N LEU A 5 26.64 -21.23 -43.56
CA LEU A 5 25.74 -22.23 -44.12
C LEU A 5 26.47 -23.11 -45.15
N GLU A 6 27.26 -22.51 -46.05
CA GLU A 6 28.08 -23.25 -47.03
C GLU A 6 29.08 -24.21 -46.36
N LEU A 7 29.73 -23.76 -45.27
CA LEU A 7 30.67 -24.59 -44.52
C LEU A 7 29.98 -25.72 -43.77
N ARG A 8 28.80 -25.46 -43.21
CA ARG A 8 27.98 -26.50 -42.58
C ARG A 8 27.53 -27.57 -43.58
N GLU A 9 27.12 -27.17 -44.80
CA GLU A 9 26.77 -28.10 -45.86
C GLU A 9 27.99 -28.91 -46.34
N LYS A 10 29.14 -28.25 -46.49
CA LYS A 10 30.41 -28.96 -46.85
C LYS A 10 30.77 -29.96 -45.77
N ARG A 11 30.68 -29.64 -44.51
CA ARG A 11 30.95 -30.53 -43.39
C ARG A 11 29.99 -31.73 -43.38
N ALA A 12 28.70 -31.50 -43.62
CA ALA A 12 27.72 -32.58 -43.70
C ALA A 12 28.02 -33.55 -44.88
N LYS A 13 28.33 -33.01 -46.06
CA LYS A 13 28.72 -33.81 -47.24
C LYS A 13 30.02 -34.63 -47.02
N ALA A 14 31.01 -33.98 -46.37
CA ALA A 14 32.25 -34.63 -46.01
C ALA A 14 32.05 -35.80 -45.03
N TRP A 15 31.19 -35.60 -44.05
CA TRP A 15 30.85 -36.64 -43.09
C TRP A 15 30.05 -37.75 -43.67
N ASP A 16 29.12 -37.51 -44.59
CA ASP A 16 28.37 -38.54 -45.30
C ASP A 16 29.26 -39.32 -46.24
N ALA A 17 30.27 -38.67 -46.86
CA ALA A 17 31.27 -39.34 -47.68
C ALA A 17 32.17 -40.25 -46.83
N ALA A 18 32.62 -39.79 -45.64
CA ALA A 18 33.44 -40.60 -44.75
C ALA A 18 32.69 -41.85 -44.24
N LYS A 19 31.38 -41.70 -43.87
CA LYS A 19 30.55 -42.85 -43.49
C LYS A 19 30.40 -43.86 -44.61
N LYS A 20 30.04 -43.38 -45.81
CA LYS A 20 29.92 -44.29 -47.00
C LYS A 20 31.23 -45.00 -47.35
N PHE A 21 32.36 -44.31 -47.17
CA PHE A 21 33.68 -44.93 -47.41
C PHE A 21 33.93 -46.03 -46.37
N LEU A 22 33.64 -45.79 -45.10
CA LEU A 22 33.82 -46.78 -44.04
C LEU A 22 32.90 -47.97 -44.24
N ASP A 23 31.60 -47.74 -44.55
CA ASP A 23 30.64 -48.80 -44.83
C ASP A 23 31.04 -49.66 -46.04
N ALA A 24 31.60 -49.06 -47.11
CA ALA A 24 32.03 -49.79 -48.35
C ALA A 24 33.32 -50.53 -48.17
N LYS A 25 34.18 -50.16 -47.19
CA LYS A 25 35.51 -50.73 -46.97
C LYS A 25 35.61 -51.67 -45.79
N THR A 26 34.54 -51.79 -45.01
CA THR A 26 34.47 -52.75 -43.90
C THR A 26 34.35 -54.16 -44.46
N GLY A 27 35.34 -55.02 -44.20
CA GLY A 27 35.32 -56.38 -44.58
C GLY A 27 34.32 -57.29 -43.87
N PRO A 28 34.10 -58.53 -44.28
CA PRO A 28 33.18 -59.45 -43.62
C PRO A 28 33.56 -59.73 -42.16
N ASP A 29 34.79 -59.45 -41.75
CA ASP A 29 35.32 -59.62 -40.43
C ASP A 29 35.13 -58.35 -39.56
N GLY A 30 34.46 -57.30 -40.08
CA GLY A 30 34.25 -56.03 -39.41
C GLY A 30 35.49 -55.15 -39.29
N LEU A 31 36.61 -55.56 -39.95
CA LEU A 31 37.87 -54.79 -39.88
C LEU A 31 38.11 -54.03 -41.19
N VAL A 32 38.73 -52.86 -41.09
CA VAL A 32 39.14 -52.01 -42.21
C VAL A 32 40.65 -52.16 -42.39
N SER A 33 41.14 -52.19 -43.68
CA SER A 33 42.58 -52.28 -43.95
C SER A 33 43.34 -51.04 -43.38
N ALA A 34 44.66 -51.21 -43.11
CA ALA A 34 45.47 -50.11 -42.57
C ALA A 34 45.55 -48.88 -43.50
N GLU A 35 45.52 -49.10 -44.83
CA GLU A 35 45.48 -48.02 -45.83
C GLU A 35 44.15 -47.33 -45.89
N ASP A 36 43.04 -48.02 -45.76
CA ASP A 36 41.69 -47.53 -45.79
C ASP A 36 41.39 -46.76 -44.43
N SER A 37 41.93 -47.27 -43.31
CA SER A 37 41.90 -46.60 -42.02
C SER A 37 42.62 -45.24 -42.07
N ALA A 38 43.82 -45.19 -42.63
CA ALA A 38 44.55 -43.92 -42.78
C ALA A 38 43.85 -42.92 -43.72
N THR A 39 43.06 -43.41 -44.66
CA THR A 39 42.25 -42.59 -45.56
C THR A 39 41.01 -42.04 -44.82
N TYR A 40 40.37 -42.89 -44.01
CA TYR A 40 39.24 -42.47 -43.16
C TYR A 40 39.66 -41.44 -42.14
N ASP A 41 40.83 -41.61 -41.47
CA ASP A 41 41.37 -40.65 -40.51
C ASP A 41 41.61 -39.26 -41.14
N LYS A 42 42.04 -39.22 -42.42
CA LYS A 42 42.14 -37.97 -43.17
C LYS A 42 40.76 -37.31 -43.40
N MET A 43 39.74 -38.06 -43.76
CA MET A 43 38.38 -37.57 -43.98
C MET A 43 37.79 -37.07 -42.68
N GLU A 44 38.00 -37.74 -41.54
CA GLU A 44 37.59 -37.32 -40.24
C GLU A 44 38.29 -36.02 -39.81
N ALA A 45 39.62 -35.94 -40.08
CA ALA A 45 40.37 -34.69 -39.78
C ALA A 45 39.83 -33.49 -40.57
N ASP A 46 39.43 -33.67 -41.83
CA ASP A 46 38.79 -32.63 -42.65
C ASP A 46 37.44 -32.19 -42.10
N VAL A 47 36.60 -33.12 -41.62
CA VAL A 47 35.33 -32.84 -40.99
C VAL A 47 35.51 -32.04 -39.68
N LEU A 48 36.52 -32.42 -38.87
CA LEU A 48 36.87 -31.70 -37.64
C LEU A 48 37.41 -30.30 -37.93
N ALA A 49 38.24 -30.17 -38.99
CA ALA A 49 38.76 -28.85 -39.41
C ALA A 49 37.63 -27.88 -39.83
N LEU A 50 36.69 -28.41 -40.66
CA LEU A 50 35.49 -27.65 -41.05
C LEU A 50 34.62 -27.27 -39.84
N GLY A 51 34.52 -28.17 -38.86
CA GLY A 51 33.81 -27.88 -37.61
C GLY A 51 34.39 -26.69 -36.82
N LYS A 52 35.73 -26.71 -36.64
CA LYS A 52 36.44 -25.61 -35.94
C LYS A 52 36.29 -24.28 -36.69
N GLU A 53 36.28 -24.28 -38.00
CA GLU A 53 36.13 -23.04 -38.80
C GLU A 53 34.70 -22.50 -38.69
N VAL A 54 33.67 -23.34 -38.66
CA VAL A 54 32.28 -22.93 -38.42
C VAL A 54 32.16 -22.30 -37.03
N GLU A 55 32.67 -22.91 -35.99
CA GLU A 55 32.66 -22.39 -34.63
C GLU A 55 33.38 -21.02 -34.50
N ARG A 56 34.52 -20.87 -35.23
CA ARG A 56 35.27 -19.62 -35.27
C ARG A 56 34.44 -18.51 -35.86
N LEU A 57 33.78 -18.76 -37.00
CA LEU A 57 32.96 -17.78 -37.70
C LEU A 57 31.69 -17.42 -36.89
N GLU A 58 31.07 -18.39 -36.22
CA GLU A 58 29.92 -18.15 -35.35
C GLU A 58 30.31 -17.28 -34.15
N ARG A 59 31.45 -17.55 -33.55
CA ARG A 59 31.97 -16.72 -32.44
C ARG A 59 32.29 -15.30 -32.92
N GLN A 60 32.88 -15.15 -34.10
CA GLN A 60 33.14 -13.83 -34.69
C GLN A 60 31.83 -13.08 -34.94
N ALA A 61 30.84 -13.74 -35.54
CA ALA A 61 29.53 -13.11 -35.79
C ALA A 61 28.83 -12.69 -34.50
N ALA A 62 28.95 -13.48 -33.43
CA ALA A 62 28.40 -13.12 -32.09
C ALA A 62 29.10 -11.90 -31.48
N ILE A 63 30.42 -11.80 -31.61
CA ILE A 63 31.22 -10.66 -31.16
C ILE A 63 30.86 -9.40 -31.98
N ASP A 64 30.79 -9.52 -33.31
CA ASP A 64 30.40 -8.43 -34.20
C ASP A 64 28.98 -7.93 -33.88
N ALA A 65 28.05 -8.82 -33.61
CA ALA A 65 26.68 -8.48 -33.19
C ALA A 65 26.68 -7.74 -31.85
N ALA A 66 27.51 -8.16 -30.89
CA ALA A 66 27.62 -7.50 -29.59
C ALA A 66 28.28 -6.13 -29.71
N LEU A 67 29.29 -5.98 -30.56
CA LEU A 67 29.98 -4.70 -30.79
C LEU A 67 29.13 -3.71 -31.61
N ASN A 68 28.30 -4.18 -32.53
CA ASN A 68 27.39 -3.35 -33.34
C ASN A 68 26.05 -3.12 -32.65
N ALA A 69 25.79 -3.68 -31.46
CA ALA A 69 24.64 -3.32 -30.68
C ALA A 69 24.71 -1.82 -30.30
N PRO A 70 23.67 -1.01 -30.60
CA PRO A 70 23.72 0.43 -30.35
C PRO A 70 23.93 0.67 -28.85
N ALA A 71 25.02 1.36 -28.51
CA ALA A 71 25.39 1.69 -27.13
C ALA A 71 24.41 2.71 -26.47
N ASN A 72 23.58 3.36 -27.28
CA ASN A 72 22.54 4.29 -26.83
C ASN A 72 21.24 3.98 -27.58
N GLN A 73 20.35 3.24 -26.96
CA GLN A 73 18.94 3.34 -27.32
C GLN A 73 18.42 4.67 -26.77
N PRO A 74 17.74 5.52 -27.57
CA PRO A 74 17.06 6.67 -27.00
C PRO A 74 16.09 6.16 -25.95
N ILE A 75 16.08 6.78 -24.76
CA ILE A 75 15.16 6.51 -23.66
C ILE A 75 13.76 7.01 -24.09
N THR A 76 13.15 6.36 -25.06
CA THR A 76 11.77 6.64 -25.52
C THR A 76 10.78 5.63 -24.93
N GLU A 77 11.26 4.57 -24.32
CA GLU A 77 10.44 3.72 -23.49
C GLU A 77 10.75 4.03 -22.02
N LYS A 78 9.70 4.24 -21.22
CA LYS A 78 9.81 4.12 -19.75
C LYS A 78 10.68 2.91 -19.50
N PRO A 79 11.67 2.95 -18.54
CA PRO A 79 12.44 1.78 -18.20
C PRO A 79 11.43 0.66 -18.02
N GLY A 80 11.36 -0.28 -18.98
CA GLY A 80 10.54 -1.44 -18.82
C GLY A 80 10.97 -2.01 -17.48
N GLU A 81 10.08 -2.09 -16.53
CA GLU A 81 10.25 -2.94 -15.39
C GLU A 81 10.56 -4.32 -15.98
N LYS A 82 11.86 -4.59 -16.22
CA LYS A 82 12.32 -5.96 -16.21
C LYS A 82 11.83 -6.44 -14.85
N ASP A 83 10.85 -7.32 -14.88
CA ASP A 83 10.41 -8.04 -13.69
C ASP A 83 11.69 -8.55 -12.99
N LYS A 84 12.24 -7.71 -12.11
CA LYS A 84 13.16 -8.22 -11.09
C LYS A 84 12.28 -9.19 -10.35
N ALA A 85 12.58 -10.48 -10.51
CA ALA A 85 11.86 -11.52 -9.81
C ALA A 85 11.69 -11.03 -8.39
N LYS A 86 10.45 -10.68 -8.03
CA LYS A 86 10.13 -10.08 -6.74
C LYS A 86 10.58 -11.10 -5.71
N ALA A 87 11.56 -10.76 -4.88
CA ALA A 87 12.13 -11.67 -3.90
C ALA A 87 11.34 -11.59 -2.59
N GLY A 88 11.33 -12.66 -1.82
CA GLY A 88 10.67 -12.73 -0.52
C GLY A 88 9.14 -12.59 -0.63
N ARG A 89 8.53 -11.82 0.26
CA ARG A 89 7.06 -11.65 0.35
C ARG A 89 6.40 -11.01 -0.89
N ALA A 90 7.18 -10.37 -1.74
CA ALA A 90 6.71 -9.78 -2.99
C ALA A 90 6.68 -10.79 -4.15
N SER A 91 7.18 -12.04 -3.97
CA SER A 91 7.20 -13.06 -5.01
C SER A 91 5.82 -13.72 -5.19
N ALA A 92 5.51 -14.11 -6.43
CA ALA A 92 4.29 -14.86 -6.73
C ALA A 92 4.30 -16.25 -6.06
N GLU A 93 5.48 -16.84 -5.88
CA GLU A 93 5.67 -18.11 -5.19
C GLU A 93 5.29 -18.01 -3.70
N TYR A 94 5.73 -16.95 -3.03
CA TYR A 94 5.33 -16.69 -1.65
C TYR A 94 3.81 -16.48 -1.52
N ALA A 95 3.20 -15.71 -2.42
CA ALA A 95 1.75 -15.48 -2.43
C ALA A 95 0.98 -16.80 -2.65
N ALA A 96 1.41 -17.64 -3.59
CA ALA A 96 0.79 -18.95 -3.83
C ALA A 96 0.93 -19.87 -2.62
N ALA A 97 2.15 -19.97 -2.05
CA ALA A 97 2.44 -20.76 -0.84
C ALA A 97 1.61 -20.29 0.36
N PHE A 98 1.49 -18.98 0.55
CA PHE A 98 0.68 -18.38 1.60
C PHE A 98 -0.80 -18.76 1.49
N TRP A 99 -1.40 -18.61 0.30
CA TRP A 99 -2.80 -18.97 0.09
C TRP A 99 -3.04 -20.48 0.15
N GLN A 100 -2.07 -21.30 -0.28
CA GLN A 100 -2.14 -22.75 -0.13
C GLN A 100 -2.04 -23.14 1.35
N ALA A 101 -1.15 -22.54 2.14
CA ALA A 101 -1.09 -22.75 3.58
C ALA A 101 -2.39 -22.35 4.30
N ILE A 102 -3.02 -21.25 3.84
CA ILE A 102 -4.29 -20.80 4.39
C ILE A 102 -5.46 -21.75 4.09
N ARG A 103 -5.45 -22.41 2.92
CA ARG A 103 -6.50 -23.38 2.53
C ARG A 103 -6.26 -24.77 3.12
N SER A 104 -5.02 -25.16 3.39
CA SER A 104 -4.67 -26.51 3.83
C SER A 104 -4.76 -26.67 5.34
N LYS A 105 -5.29 -27.81 5.81
CA LYS A 105 -5.29 -28.18 7.26
C LYS A 105 -3.88 -28.49 7.78
N SER A 106 -3.00 -29.04 6.92
CA SER A 106 -1.60 -29.34 7.20
C SER A 106 -0.74 -28.68 6.11
N VAL A 107 0.24 -27.90 6.53
CA VAL A 107 1.15 -27.22 5.60
C VAL A 107 2.28 -28.19 5.27
N PRO A 108 2.44 -28.62 3.99
CA PRO A 108 3.58 -29.42 3.57
C PRO A 108 4.90 -28.69 3.85
N HIS A 109 5.96 -29.45 4.12
CA HIS A 109 7.27 -28.90 4.50
C HIS A 109 7.86 -27.98 3.40
N GLU A 110 7.56 -28.24 2.13
CA GLU A 110 7.97 -27.40 0.99
C GLU A 110 7.33 -26.01 1.05
N ILE A 111 6.05 -25.95 1.41
CA ILE A 111 5.32 -24.69 1.57
C ILE A 111 5.80 -23.93 2.80
N PHE A 112 6.14 -24.64 3.87
CA PHE A 112 6.70 -24.06 5.08
C PHE A 112 8.04 -23.35 4.78
N ASN A 113 8.95 -23.97 4.03
CA ASN A 113 10.21 -23.39 3.64
C ASN A 113 10.05 -22.14 2.75
N ALA A 114 9.04 -22.12 1.88
CA ALA A 114 8.73 -20.96 1.05
C ALA A 114 8.21 -19.76 1.88
N LEU A 115 7.63 -20.03 3.05
CA LEU A 115 7.08 -19.03 3.96
C LEU A 115 8.05 -18.60 5.07
N GLU A 116 9.21 -19.25 5.19
CA GLU A 116 10.17 -19.02 6.29
C GLU A 116 10.71 -17.59 6.33
N THR A 117 10.81 -16.92 5.18
CA THR A 117 11.21 -15.51 5.08
C THR A 117 10.17 -14.52 5.59
N GLY A 118 8.96 -14.97 5.91
CA GLY A 118 7.82 -14.15 6.34
C GLY A 118 7.19 -14.58 7.66
N THR A 119 7.87 -15.38 8.48
CA THR A 119 7.36 -15.76 9.82
C THR A 119 7.55 -14.60 10.80
N ASP A 120 6.47 -14.21 11.47
CA ASP A 120 6.49 -13.27 12.57
C ASP A 120 6.98 -13.97 13.85
N SER A 121 7.61 -13.21 14.76
CA SER A 121 8.08 -13.67 16.08
C SER A 121 6.97 -14.33 16.93
N GLU A 122 5.71 -14.11 16.60
CA GLU A 122 4.54 -14.70 17.24
C GLU A 122 4.01 -15.97 16.52
N GLY A 123 4.73 -16.52 15.52
CA GLY A 123 4.40 -17.77 14.83
C GLY A 123 3.27 -17.66 13.80
N GLY A 124 3.00 -16.47 13.26
CA GLY A 124 2.09 -16.23 12.12
C GLY A 124 2.86 -16.00 10.83
N TYR A 125 2.25 -16.28 9.68
CA TYR A 125 2.81 -15.90 8.40
C TYR A 125 2.50 -14.43 8.10
N LEU A 126 3.51 -13.69 7.66
CA LEU A 126 3.31 -12.31 7.21
C LEU A 126 2.54 -12.30 5.88
N VAL A 127 1.70 -11.31 5.73
CA VAL A 127 0.86 -11.15 4.55
C VAL A 127 1.73 -10.85 3.32
N PRO A 128 1.48 -11.47 2.14
CA PRO A 128 2.13 -11.09 0.90
C PRO A 128 1.98 -9.59 0.60
N ASP A 129 3.01 -8.95 0.05
CA ASP A 129 3.02 -7.51 -0.18
C ASP A 129 1.89 -7.03 -1.12
N GLU A 130 1.51 -7.85 -2.09
CA GLU A 130 0.39 -7.56 -3.00
C GLU A 130 -0.95 -7.53 -2.26
N TYR A 131 -1.20 -8.52 -1.39
CA TYR A 131 -2.41 -8.54 -0.58
C TYR A 131 -2.42 -7.44 0.47
N GLN A 132 -1.26 -7.09 1.02
CA GLN A 132 -1.14 -5.95 1.92
C GLN A 132 -1.52 -4.64 1.23
N ARG A 133 -1.16 -4.45 -0.04
CA ARG A 133 -1.61 -3.30 -0.85
C ARG A 133 -3.12 -3.30 -1.03
N THR A 134 -3.69 -4.42 -1.44
CA THR A 134 -5.16 -4.55 -1.59
C THR A 134 -5.89 -4.23 -0.29
N LEU A 135 -5.35 -4.64 0.85
CA LEU A 135 -5.92 -4.32 2.16
C LEU A 135 -5.79 -2.82 2.49
N ILE A 136 -4.64 -2.21 2.17
CA ILE A 136 -4.42 -0.76 2.37
C ILE A 136 -5.36 0.05 1.50
N ASP A 137 -5.51 -0.30 0.22
CA ASP A 137 -6.41 0.37 -0.71
C ASP A 137 -7.87 0.28 -0.22
N ALA A 138 -8.30 -0.92 0.21
CA ALA A 138 -9.62 -1.12 0.78
C ALA A 138 -9.83 -0.36 2.12
N LEU A 139 -8.78 -0.22 2.95
CA LEU A 139 -8.82 0.61 4.16
C LEU A 139 -8.94 2.10 3.83
N GLN A 140 -8.25 2.57 2.79
CA GLN A 140 -8.36 3.95 2.34
C GLN A 140 -9.76 4.28 1.83
N GLU A 141 -10.42 3.35 1.12
CA GLU A 141 -11.79 3.53 0.68
C GLU A 141 -12.79 3.62 1.85
N GLN A 142 -12.53 2.91 2.94
CA GLN A 142 -13.42 2.83 4.09
C GLN A 142 -13.19 3.90 5.16
N ASN A 143 -12.00 4.53 5.19
CA ASN A 143 -11.57 5.39 6.30
C ASN A 143 -11.16 6.78 5.80
N ILE A 144 -11.92 7.80 6.20
CA ILE A 144 -11.69 9.21 5.82
C ILE A 144 -10.32 9.70 6.30
N PHE A 145 -9.86 9.30 7.50
CA PHE A 145 -8.56 9.72 7.99
C PHE A 145 -7.41 9.20 7.14
N ARG A 146 -7.51 7.96 6.63
CA ARG A 146 -6.46 7.40 5.74
C ARG A 146 -6.39 8.11 4.39
N GLN A 147 -7.47 8.78 3.97
CA GLN A 147 -7.49 9.59 2.74
C GLN A 147 -6.88 10.98 2.96
N LEU A 148 -7.13 11.59 4.11
CA LEU A 148 -6.87 13.02 4.37
C LEU A 148 -5.70 13.27 5.32
N ALA A 149 -5.42 12.35 6.25
CA ALA A 149 -4.38 12.47 7.24
C ALA A 149 -2.99 12.10 6.71
N HIS A 150 -1.95 12.52 7.41
CA HIS A 150 -0.59 12.17 7.08
C HIS A 150 -0.24 10.78 7.65
N VAL A 151 -0.11 9.77 6.78
CA VAL A 151 0.21 8.40 7.18
C VAL A 151 1.73 8.19 7.15
N ILE A 152 2.30 7.75 8.27
CA ILE A 152 3.72 7.41 8.40
C ILE A 152 3.88 5.94 8.77
N THR A 153 4.93 5.31 8.27
CA THR A 153 5.30 3.95 8.65
C THR A 153 6.42 3.98 9.68
N THR A 154 6.26 3.22 10.77
CA THR A 154 7.25 3.11 11.84
C THR A 154 7.74 1.67 11.99
N THR A 155 9.03 1.48 12.29
CA THR A 155 9.63 0.13 12.43
C THR A 155 9.75 -0.31 13.89
N SER A 156 10.07 0.61 14.80
CA SER A 156 10.26 0.29 16.23
C SER A 156 10.04 1.51 17.14
N GLY A 157 9.67 1.25 18.39
CA GLY A 157 9.61 2.26 19.46
C GLY A 157 8.51 3.33 19.30
N GLU A 158 8.51 4.29 20.18
CA GLU A 158 7.75 5.52 20.06
C GLU A 158 8.49 6.50 19.16
N ARG A 159 7.77 7.14 18.24
CA ARG A 159 8.33 8.22 17.43
C ARG A 159 7.99 9.56 18.08
N LYS A 160 9.00 10.28 18.49
CA LYS A 160 8.85 11.64 19.01
C LYS A 160 8.93 12.62 17.85
N ILE A 161 7.89 13.42 17.69
CA ILE A 161 7.79 14.43 16.64
C ILE A 161 7.97 15.78 17.30
N PRO A 162 9.03 16.54 16.96
CA PRO A 162 9.17 17.90 17.44
C PRO A 162 8.09 18.79 16.81
N VAL A 163 7.41 19.55 17.63
CA VAL A 163 6.37 20.49 17.21
C VAL A 163 6.74 21.85 17.77
N VAL A 164 6.61 22.89 16.96
CA VAL A 164 6.76 24.27 17.45
C VAL A 164 5.52 24.61 18.28
N ALA A 165 5.69 24.78 19.56
CA ALA A 165 4.60 25.10 20.49
C ALA A 165 4.25 26.58 20.44
N SER A 166 5.21 27.46 20.19
CA SER A 166 5.00 28.88 19.95
C SER A 166 6.06 29.44 19.04
N HIS A 167 5.67 30.36 18.19
CA HIS A 167 6.60 31.09 17.33
C HIS A 167 7.01 32.41 17.99
N GLY A 168 8.28 32.73 17.86
CA GLY A 168 8.80 34.03 18.19
C GLY A 168 8.13 35.14 17.35
N THR A 169 8.22 36.37 17.80
CA THR A 169 7.66 37.54 17.12
C THR A 169 8.78 38.46 16.61
N ALA A 170 8.60 39.00 15.40
CA ALA A 170 9.45 40.05 14.90
C ALA A 170 8.81 41.42 15.28
N ALA A 171 9.62 42.39 15.69
CA ALA A 171 9.17 43.76 15.92
C ALA A 171 9.95 44.76 15.07
N TRP A 172 9.30 45.83 14.69
CA TRP A 172 9.97 46.96 14.06
C TRP A 172 10.72 47.75 15.13
N ILE A 173 11.98 48.07 14.86
CA ILE A 173 12.86 48.83 15.77
C ILE A 173 13.34 50.08 15.07
N ASP A 174 13.52 51.15 15.90
CA ASP A 174 14.12 52.41 15.40
C ASP A 174 15.62 52.22 15.17
N GLU A 175 16.28 53.19 14.47
CA GLU A 175 17.63 53.10 13.97
C GLU A 175 18.71 52.79 15.04
N GLU A 176 18.45 53.10 16.33
CA GLU A 176 19.33 52.81 17.47
C GLU A 176 18.64 51.89 18.54
N GLY A 177 17.52 51.26 18.18
CA GLY A 177 16.77 50.41 19.09
C GLY A 177 17.41 49.06 19.37
N SER A 178 17.20 48.47 20.55
CA SER A 178 17.66 47.14 20.87
C SER A 178 16.82 46.08 20.16
N TYR A 179 17.49 45.02 19.66
CA TYR A 179 16.80 43.89 19.04
C TYR A 179 15.97 43.14 20.08
N PRO A 180 14.65 42.94 19.85
CA PRO A 180 13.83 42.13 20.73
C PRO A 180 14.25 40.65 20.62
N GLU A 181 14.56 40.06 21.76
CA GLU A 181 14.78 38.62 21.84
C GLU A 181 13.41 37.91 21.88
N SER A 182 13.23 36.92 21.04
CA SER A 182 12.02 36.12 21.02
C SER A 182 12.37 34.70 20.61
N ASP A 183 12.16 33.74 21.50
CA ASP A 183 12.49 32.32 21.31
C ASP A 183 11.27 31.54 20.86
N ASP A 184 11.52 30.56 19.97
CA ASP A 184 10.56 29.54 19.62
C ASP A 184 10.53 28.46 20.71
N ALA A 185 9.34 28.14 21.22
CA ALA A 185 9.20 27.01 22.12
C ALA A 185 8.91 25.73 21.35
N PHE A 186 9.68 24.68 21.62
CA PHE A 186 9.50 23.37 21.01
C PHE A 186 8.82 22.42 21.99
N GLY A 187 7.74 21.80 21.53
CA GLY A 187 7.10 20.67 22.19
C GLY A 187 7.44 19.36 21.49
N GLN A 188 7.17 18.25 22.14
CA GLN A 188 7.28 16.92 21.53
C GLN A 188 5.96 16.20 21.64
N VAL A 189 5.47 15.68 20.50
CA VAL A 189 4.33 14.77 20.46
C VAL A 189 4.86 13.37 20.20
N SER A 190 4.64 12.46 21.15
CA SER A 190 5.01 11.05 20.97
C SER A 190 3.85 10.30 20.32
N ILE A 191 4.14 9.56 19.25
CA ILE A 191 3.23 8.62 18.62
C ILE A 191 3.74 7.21 18.88
N GLY A 192 2.90 6.36 19.48
CA GLY A 192 3.20 5.00 19.84
C GLY A 192 2.66 3.99 18.82
N SER A 193 2.17 2.88 19.32
CA SER A 193 1.47 1.88 18.51
C SER A 193 0.56 1.04 19.40
N TYR A 194 -0.72 1.02 19.12
CA TYR A 194 -1.71 0.17 19.80
C TYR A 194 -2.08 -1.01 18.91
N LYS A 195 -2.25 -2.18 19.52
CA LYS A 195 -2.63 -3.41 18.79
C LYS A 195 -4.14 -3.40 18.53
N LEU A 196 -4.51 -3.41 17.26
CA LEU A 196 -5.87 -3.65 16.80
C LEU A 196 -5.94 -5.04 16.19
N ALA A 197 -6.92 -5.85 16.58
CA ALA A 197 -7.07 -7.22 16.08
C ALA A 197 -8.55 -7.55 15.85
N THR A 198 -8.79 -8.35 14.82
CA THR A 198 -10.13 -8.88 14.53
C THR A 198 -10.04 -10.33 14.07
N MET A 199 -11.11 -11.08 14.26
CA MET A 199 -11.20 -12.48 13.86
C MET A 199 -12.47 -12.71 13.03
N ILE A 200 -12.30 -13.46 11.94
CA ILE A 200 -13.39 -13.90 11.07
C ILE A 200 -13.48 -15.41 11.14
N LYS A 201 -14.68 -15.95 11.22
CA LYS A 201 -14.96 -17.38 11.14
C LYS A 201 -15.55 -17.71 9.78
N VAL A 202 -15.05 -18.76 9.15
CA VAL A 202 -15.51 -19.25 7.84
C VAL A 202 -15.75 -20.74 7.96
N SER A 203 -16.85 -21.27 7.38
CA SER A 203 -17.08 -22.71 7.36
C SER A 203 -16.07 -23.43 6.47
N GLU A 204 -15.71 -24.66 6.83
CA GLU A 204 -14.83 -25.50 6.01
C GLU A 204 -15.42 -25.78 4.63
N GLU A 205 -16.74 -25.88 4.52
CA GLU A 205 -17.44 -26.08 3.25
C GLU A 205 -17.21 -24.92 2.29
N LEU A 206 -17.34 -23.67 2.80
CA LEU A 206 -17.09 -22.46 2.01
C LEU A 206 -15.62 -22.33 1.57
N LEU A 207 -14.68 -22.78 2.41
CA LEU A 207 -13.26 -22.78 2.05
C LEU A 207 -12.91 -23.78 0.94
N ASN A 208 -13.64 -24.89 0.87
CA ASN A 208 -13.46 -25.96 -0.10
C ASN A 208 -14.21 -25.69 -1.43
N ASP A 209 -15.20 -24.78 -1.41
CA ASP A 209 -15.91 -24.38 -2.61
C ASP A 209 -15.04 -23.48 -3.50
N SER A 210 -14.66 -24.02 -4.66
CA SER A 210 -13.77 -23.33 -5.61
C SER A 210 -14.41 -22.11 -6.29
N ALA A 211 -15.75 -21.95 -6.23
CA ALA A 211 -16.46 -20.84 -6.84
C ALA A 211 -16.39 -19.55 -6.01
N PHE A 212 -15.99 -19.65 -4.72
CA PHE A 212 -15.92 -18.51 -3.82
C PHE A 212 -14.48 -18.02 -3.62
N ASP A 213 -14.24 -16.74 -3.96
CA ASP A 213 -12.93 -16.10 -3.72
C ASP A 213 -12.80 -15.69 -2.24
N VAL A 214 -12.41 -16.67 -1.43
CA VAL A 214 -12.18 -16.50 0.01
C VAL A 214 -11.13 -15.42 0.33
N PRO A 215 -9.98 -15.34 -0.37
CA PRO A 215 -9.00 -14.28 -0.16
C PRO A 215 -9.58 -12.87 -0.30
N ALA A 216 -10.28 -12.60 -1.39
CA ALA A 216 -10.87 -11.29 -1.64
C ALA A 216 -11.99 -10.96 -0.63
N TYR A 217 -12.77 -11.95 -0.20
CA TYR A 217 -13.78 -11.77 0.84
C TYR A 217 -13.14 -11.39 2.17
N ILE A 218 -12.12 -12.13 2.60
CA ILE A 218 -11.41 -11.91 3.88
C ILE A 218 -10.76 -10.52 3.88
N ALA A 219 -10.14 -10.11 2.75
CA ALA A 219 -9.54 -8.79 2.62
C ALA A 219 -10.57 -7.68 2.85
N ARG A 220 -11.68 -7.75 2.14
CA ARG A 220 -12.77 -6.73 2.25
C ARG A 220 -13.38 -6.70 3.65
N GLU A 221 -13.61 -7.85 4.26
CA GLU A 221 -14.21 -7.92 5.59
C GLU A 221 -13.24 -7.44 6.67
N PHE A 222 -11.94 -7.72 6.56
CA PHE A 222 -10.94 -7.17 7.46
C PHE A 222 -10.81 -5.65 7.28
N ALA A 223 -10.74 -5.16 6.04
CA ALA A 223 -10.70 -3.73 5.77
C ALA A 223 -11.92 -3.01 6.38
N ARG A 224 -13.11 -3.57 6.21
CA ARG A 224 -14.34 -3.01 6.77
C ARG A 224 -14.32 -2.95 8.29
N ARG A 225 -13.92 -4.03 8.98
CA ARG A 225 -13.89 -4.09 10.45
C ARG A 225 -12.79 -3.24 11.04
N ILE A 226 -11.58 -3.36 10.50
CA ILE A 226 -10.41 -2.62 10.96
C ILE A 226 -10.61 -1.13 10.67
N GLY A 227 -11.00 -0.78 9.43
CA GLY A 227 -11.23 0.61 9.03
C GLY A 227 -12.30 1.31 9.87
N ALA A 228 -13.40 0.63 10.19
CA ALA A 228 -14.44 1.16 11.08
C ALA A 228 -13.92 1.39 12.50
N ALA A 229 -13.18 0.44 13.07
CA ALA A 229 -12.63 0.56 14.42
C ALA A 229 -11.55 1.65 14.52
N GLU A 230 -10.70 1.78 13.48
CA GLU A 230 -9.73 2.86 13.40
C GLU A 230 -10.41 4.23 13.29
N GLU A 231 -11.38 4.37 12.39
CA GLU A 231 -12.07 5.64 12.18
C GLU A 231 -12.80 6.09 13.45
N GLU A 232 -13.47 5.17 14.13
CA GLU A 232 -14.08 5.44 15.44
C GLU A 232 -13.03 5.94 16.45
N ALA A 233 -11.87 5.26 16.52
CA ALA A 233 -10.81 5.65 17.45
C ALA A 233 -10.17 7.00 17.06
N PHE A 234 -10.01 7.30 15.79
CA PHE A 234 -9.48 8.58 15.33
C PHE A 234 -10.42 9.74 15.56
N PHE A 235 -11.73 9.52 15.65
CA PHE A 235 -12.68 10.56 16.08
C PHE A 235 -12.75 10.67 17.61
N THR A 236 -13.00 9.58 18.31
CA THR A 236 -13.44 9.61 19.73
C THR A 236 -12.51 8.90 20.69
N GLY A 237 -11.36 8.40 20.23
CA GLY A 237 -10.40 7.68 21.06
C GLY A 237 -9.86 8.53 22.21
N ASN A 238 -9.57 7.88 23.33
CA ASN A 238 -9.10 8.54 24.56
C ASN A 238 -7.57 8.51 24.74
N GLY A 239 -6.81 7.90 23.80
CA GLY A 239 -5.36 7.80 23.90
C GLY A 239 -4.85 6.74 24.88
N THR A 240 -5.74 5.92 25.46
CA THR A 240 -5.39 4.81 26.36
C THR A 240 -5.80 3.49 25.75
N GLY A 241 -4.82 2.66 25.39
CA GLY A 241 -5.06 1.39 24.68
C GLY A 241 -5.56 1.55 23.24
N LYS A 242 -5.78 2.77 22.76
CA LYS A 242 -6.23 3.15 21.43
C LYS A 242 -5.76 4.55 21.07
N PRO A 243 -5.75 4.94 19.78
CA PRO A 243 -5.37 6.28 19.33
C PRO A 243 -6.06 7.43 20.06
N LEU A 244 -5.43 8.60 20.08
CA LEU A 244 -6.08 9.80 20.58
C LEU A 244 -6.94 10.41 19.49
N GLY A 245 -8.24 10.44 19.73
CA GLY A 245 -9.22 10.95 18.78
C GLY A 245 -9.12 12.47 18.61
N ILE A 246 -9.44 12.93 17.40
CA ILE A 246 -9.42 14.35 17.06
C ILE A 246 -10.43 15.19 17.87
N LEU A 247 -11.51 14.55 18.35
CA LEU A 247 -12.53 15.18 19.19
C LEU A 247 -12.20 15.15 20.69
N ALA A 248 -11.04 14.57 21.08
CA ALA A 248 -10.64 14.51 22.48
C ALA A 248 -10.59 15.93 23.11
N THR A 249 -10.89 16.00 24.40
CA THR A 249 -10.90 17.29 25.12
C THR A 249 -9.49 17.85 25.28
N THR A 250 -8.51 16.96 25.54
CA THR A 250 -7.09 17.32 25.67
C THR A 250 -6.31 16.74 24.50
N GLY A 251 -5.55 17.58 23.80
CA GLY A 251 -4.75 17.15 22.63
C GLY A 251 -5.54 16.94 21.34
N GLY A 252 -6.86 17.12 21.36
CA GLY A 252 -7.72 17.10 20.18
C GLY A 252 -7.93 18.50 19.58
N ALA A 253 -8.85 18.59 18.61
CA ALA A 253 -9.22 19.84 17.95
C ALA A 253 -9.80 20.85 18.92
N GLN A 254 -9.41 22.12 18.72
CA GLN A 254 -9.88 23.21 19.55
C GLN A 254 -11.33 23.59 19.19
N THR A 255 -12.13 23.98 20.19
CA THR A 255 -13.46 24.53 19.93
C THR A 255 -13.32 25.92 19.30
N GLY A 256 -13.80 26.04 18.05
CA GLY A 256 -13.82 27.31 17.33
C GLY A 256 -15.09 28.12 17.62
N VAL A 257 -16.23 27.41 17.70
CA VAL A 257 -17.56 28.02 17.95
C VAL A 257 -18.35 27.11 18.88
N THR A 258 -19.09 27.73 19.80
CA THR A 258 -20.14 27.05 20.57
C THR A 258 -21.49 27.51 20.03
N ALA A 259 -22.31 26.60 19.57
CA ALA A 259 -23.64 26.92 19.05
C ALA A 259 -24.54 27.50 20.11
N ALA A 260 -25.41 28.41 19.72
CA ALA A 260 -26.41 29.01 20.61
C ALA A 260 -27.46 28.00 21.07
N SER A 261 -27.73 26.98 20.24
CA SER A 261 -28.71 25.93 20.53
C SER A 261 -28.03 24.59 20.82
N ALA A 262 -28.67 23.77 21.65
CA ALA A 262 -28.24 22.39 21.91
C ALA A 262 -28.66 21.41 20.77
N THR A 263 -29.65 21.79 19.96
CA THR A 263 -30.31 20.87 18.99
C THR A 263 -30.39 21.41 17.58
N ALA A 264 -29.89 22.62 17.32
CA ALA A 264 -29.91 23.27 16.02
C ALA A 264 -28.59 23.98 15.74
N ILE A 265 -28.29 24.20 14.47
CA ILE A 265 -27.14 24.93 13.95
C ILE A 265 -27.64 25.95 12.96
N THR A 266 -27.08 27.16 12.98
CA THR A 266 -27.35 28.23 12.02
C THR A 266 -26.23 28.27 10.95
N MET A 267 -26.50 28.91 9.82
CA MET A 267 -25.48 29.10 8.79
C MET A 267 -24.41 30.11 9.25
N ASP A 268 -24.79 31.05 10.07
CA ASP A 268 -23.87 32.04 10.66
C ASP A 268 -22.83 31.36 11.57
N GLU A 269 -23.25 30.39 12.39
CA GLU A 269 -22.33 29.60 13.22
C GLU A 269 -21.34 28.76 12.38
N VAL A 270 -21.76 28.30 11.21
CA VAL A 270 -20.86 27.60 10.24
C VAL A 270 -19.87 28.58 9.64
N MET A 271 -20.30 29.80 9.31
CA MET A 271 -19.40 30.85 8.83
C MET A 271 -18.41 31.27 9.94
N ASP A 272 -18.88 31.44 11.19
CA ASP A 272 -18.01 31.73 12.32
C ASP A 272 -16.97 30.62 12.53
N LEU A 273 -17.34 29.34 12.40
CA LEU A 273 -16.42 28.23 12.45
C LEU A 273 -15.36 28.33 11.34
N PHE A 274 -15.78 28.62 10.10
CA PHE A 274 -14.86 28.79 8.98
C PHE A 274 -13.83 29.89 9.25
N TYR A 275 -14.25 31.04 9.78
CA TYR A 275 -13.37 32.17 10.06
C TYR A 275 -12.59 32.03 11.38
N SER A 276 -12.99 31.15 12.30
CA SER A 276 -12.22 30.80 13.49
C SER A 276 -10.89 30.14 13.22
N LEU A 277 -10.76 29.48 12.04
CA LEU A 277 -9.52 28.87 11.59
C LEU A 277 -8.62 29.92 10.91
N ARG A 278 -7.34 29.93 11.24
CA ARG A 278 -6.35 30.84 10.61
C ARG A 278 -6.24 30.59 9.10
N ALA A 279 -6.04 31.65 8.33
CA ALA A 279 -5.99 31.62 6.87
C ALA A 279 -5.02 30.57 6.27
N PRO A 280 -3.80 30.36 6.80
CA PRO A 280 -2.89 29.34 6.26
C PRO A 280 -3.49 27.93 6.27
N TYR A 281 -4.20 27.53 7.32
CA TYR A 281 -4.80 26.21 7.46
C TYR A 281 -6.09 26.04 6.64
N ARG A 282 -6.75 27.15 6.26
CA ARG A 282 -7.98 27.11 5.45
C ARG A 282 -7.75 26.59 4.03
N ARG A 283 -6.51 26.64 3.52
CA ARG A 283 -6.22 26.28 2.14
C ARG A 283 -6.53 24.83 1.82
N ASN A 284 -6.20 23.90 2.71
CA ASN A 284 -6.42 22.45 2.55
C ASN A 284 -7.49 21.92 3.52
N SER A 285 -8.29 22.83 4.10
CA SER A 285 -9.29 22.43 5.08
C SER A 285 -10.47 21.72 4.45
N VAL A 286 -11.07 20.83 5.23
CA VAL A 286 -12.27 20.08 4.89
C VAL A 286 -13.28 20.19 6.02
N PHE A 287 -14.56 20.02 5.67
CA PHE A 287 -15.61 19.83 6.67
C PHE A 287 -15.85 18.34 6.87
N ILE A 288 -15.98 17.91 8.11
CA ILE A 288 -16.42 16.53 8.44
C ILE A 288 -17.56 16.62 9.44
N MET A 289 -18.63 15.90 9.15
CA MET A 289 -19.81 15.87 10.01
C MET A 289 -20.63 14.60 9.81
N ASN A 290 -21.58 14.37 10.69
CA ASN A 290 -22.53 13.27 10.52
C ASN A 290 -23.53 13.57 9.39
N ASP A 291 -23.99 12.53 8.70
CA ASP A 291 -24.97 12.68 7.63
C ASP A 291 -26.27 13.36 8.10
N SER A 292 -26.70 13.11 9.34
CA SER A 292 -27.84 13.81 9.95
C SER A 292 -27.59 15.33 10.11
N THR A 293 -26.35 15.73 10.37
CA THR A 293 -25.95 17.14 10.45
C THR A 293 -25.96 17.79 9.07
N VAL A 294 -25.43 17.10 8.06
CA VAL A 294 -25.53 17.55 6.64
C VAL A 294 -26.98 17.78 6.25
N LYS A 295 -27.85 16.82 6.56
CA LYS A 295 -29.29 16.94 6.30
C LYS A 295 -29.91 18.15 7.01
N ALA A 296 -29.51 18.44 8.24
CA ALA A 296 -29.99 19.61 8.99
C ALA A 296 -29.54 20.91 8.32
N LEU A 297 -28.26 21.03 7.94
CA LEU A 297 -27.73 22.21 7.25
C LEU A 297 -28.36 22.44 5.88
N ARG A 298 -28.61 21.38 5.11
CA ARG A 298 -29.30 21.48 3.81
C ARG A 298 -30.74 21.95 3.90
N LYS A 299 -31.38 21.76 5.05
CA LYS A 299 -32.75 22.22 5.28
C LYS A 299 -32.84 23.67 5.75
N LEU A 300 -31.72 24.34 5.97
CA LEU A 300 -31.72 25.76 6.33
C LEU A 300 -32.23 26.59 5.15
N LYS A 301 -33.13 27.50 5.44
CA LYS A 301 -33.78 28.38 4.44
C LYS A 301 -33.57 29.85 4.79
N ASN A 302 -33.55 30.67 3.76
CA ASN A 302 -33.57 32.11 3.91
C ASN A 302 -35.01 32.62 4.26
N GLY A 303 -35.15 33.93 4.47
CA GLY A 303 -36.43 34.54 4.74
C GLY A 303 -37.48 34.39 3.64
N ASN A 304 -37.06 34.04 2.42
CA ASN A 304 -37.92 33.83 1.26
C ASN A 304 -38.32 32.37 1.06
N GLY A 305 -37.77 31.43 1.86
CA GLY A 305 -38.03 30.02 1.78
C GLY A 305 -37.07 29.20 0.90
N ASP A 306 -36.04 29.84 0.31
CA ASP A 306 -35.02 29.16 -0.50
C ASP A 306 -33.97 28.50 0.37
N TYR A 307 -33.47 27.36 -0.09
CA TYR A 307 -32.41 26.65 0.61
C TYR A 307 -31.07 27.41 0.51
N LEU A 308 -30.42 27.64 1.64
CA LEU A 308 -29.15 28.38 1.73
C LEU A 308 -27.98 27.59 1.14
N TRP A 309 -27.99 26.27 1.29
CA TRP A 309 -26.94 25.40 0.75
C TRP A 309 -27.47 24.52 -0.35
N GLN A 310 -26.97 24.74 -1.57
CA GLN A 310 -27.29 23.92 -2.73
C GLN A 310 -26.18 22.86 -2.95
N PRO A 311 -26.55 21.61 -3.28
CA PRO A 311 -25.59 20.55 -3.55
C PRO A 311 -24.76 20.85 -4.81
N SER A 312 -23.56 20.26 -4.90
CA SER A 312 -22.78 20.29 -6.14
C SER A 312 -23.55 19.59 -7.27
N VAL A 313 -23.69 20.26 -8.40
CA VAL A 313 -24.36 19.69 -9.60
C VAL A 313 -23.38 18.85 -10.44
N ARG A 314 -22.09 18.82 -10.09
CA ARG A 314 -21.08 18.06 -10.82
C ARG A 314 -20.97 16.65 -10.28
N ALA A 315 -21.21 15.67 -11.15
CA ALA A 315 -21.02 14.25 -10.82
C ALA A 315 -19.54 13.95 -10.45
N GLY A 316 -19.34 13.17 -9.38
CA GLY A 316 -18.01 12.71 -8.96
C GLY A 316 -17.18 13.69 -8.11
N GLN A 317 -17.73 14.87 -7.77
CA GLN A 317 -17.08 15.76 -6.80
C GLN A 317 -17.84 15.74 -5.45
N PRO A 318 -17.12 15.76 -4.31
CA PRO A 318 -17.77 15.88 -3.01
C PRO A 318 -18.55 17.18 -2.93
N ASP A 319 -19.63 17.18 -2.15
CA ASP A 319 -20.36 18.40 -1.84
C ASP A 319 -19.43 19.45 -1.24
N THR A 320 -19.63 20.70 -1.58
CA THR A 320 -18.83 21.80 -1.06
C THR A 320 -19.66 22.72 -0.19
N LEU A 321 -19.10 23.14 0.95
CA LEU A 321 -19.66 24.14 1.83
C LEU A 321 -18.60 25.25 1.98
N LEU A 322 -18.97 26.50 1.68
CA LEU A 322 -18.02 27.63 1.65
C LEU A 322 -16.77 27.35 0.79
N ASN A 323 -16.96 26.71 -0.36
CA ASN A 323 -15.90 26.28 -1.30
C ASN A 323 -14.90 25.26 -0.71
N ARG A 324 -15.28 24.51 0.34
CA ARG A 324 -14.48 23.44 0.94
C ARG A 324 -15.24 22.13 0.83
N PRO A 325 -14.52 21.01 0.58
CA PRO A 325 -15.16 19.71 0.46
C PRO A 325 -15.78 19.29 1.81
N VAL A 326 -16.92 18.60 1.72
CA VAL A 326 -17.64 18.05 2.87
C VAL A 326 -17.56 16.55 2.82
N TYR A 327 -17.06 15.96 3.88
CA TYR A 327 -17.03 14.52 4.09
C TYR A 327 -18.04 14.12 5.17
N THR A 328 -18.64 12.97 5.02
CA THR A 328 -19.59 12.43 6.00
C THR A 328 -19.03 11.21 6.68
N SER A 329 -19.11 11.15 8.01
CA SER A 329 -18.75 9.97 8.79
C SER A 329 -19.84 9.64 9.79
N THR A 330 -20.13 8.36 9.95
CA THR A 330 -21.07 7.85 10.94
C THR A 330 -20.53 7.96 12.37
N PHE A 331 -19.20 8.07 12.52
CA PHE A 331 -18.52 8.20 13.81
C PHE A 331 -18.43 9.63 14.31
N MET A 332 -18.74 10.62 13.46
CA MET A 332 -18.95 11.99 13.94
C MET A 332 -20.24 12.07 14.75
N PRO A 333 -20.22 12.73 15.93
CA PRO A 333 -21.42 12.92 16.72
C PRO A 333 -22.48 13.71 15.94
N ALA A 334 -23.74 13.25 16.02
CA ALA A 334 -24.88 14.01 15.55
C ALA A 334 -25.11 15.25 16.45
N ILE A 335 -25.96 16.16 15.99
CA ILE A 335 -26.38 17.34 16.76
C ILE A 335 -27.06 16.89 18.05
N ALA A 336 -26.42 17.14 19.19
CA ALA A 336 -26.92 16.85 20.53
C ALA A 336 -26.25 17.79 21.54
N ALA A 337 -26.86 17.99 22.68
CA ALA A 337 -26.32 18.89 23.72
C ALA A 337 -24.87 18.54 24.09
N GLY A 338 -23.97 19.51 24.04
CA GLY A 338 -22.54 19.36 24.33
C GLY A 338 -21.72 18.57 23.25
N ALA A 339 -22.36 18.07 22.20
CA ALA A 339 -21.68 17.30 21.16
C ALA A 339 -20.87 18.20 20.22
N LYS A 340 -19.71 17.72 19.78
CA LYS A 340 -18.89 18.35 18.75
C LYS A 340 -19.38 17.84 17.38
N SER A 341 -20.33 18.55 16.75
CA SER A 341 -21.10 18.07 15.62
C SER A 341 -20.50 18.38 14.24
N ILE A 342 -19.61 19.38 14.15
CA ILE A 342 -18.90 19.74 12.93
C ILE A 342 -17.42 19.87 13.25
N LEU A 343 -16.59 19.26 12.41
CA LEU A 343 -15.14 19.45 12.40
C LEU A 343 -14.76 20.20 11.14
N PHE A 344 -13.89 21.20 11.27
CA PHE A 344 -13.35 21.97 10.15
C PHE A 344 -11.86 22.20 10.33
N GLY A 345 -11.05 21.83 9.36
CA GLY A 345 -9.61 22.05 9.43
C GLY A 345 -8.82 21.23 8.42
N ASP A 346 -7.50 21.34 8.50
CA ASP A 346 -6.55 20.59 7.70
C ASP A 346 -6.17 19.30 8.41
N LEU A 347 -6.67 18.17 7.93
CA LEU A 347 -6.37 16.85 8.48
C LEU A 347 -4.95 16.38 8.20
N GLY A 348 -4.19 17.02 7.31
CA GLY A 348 -2.77 16.72 7.13
C GLY A 348 -1.94 16.88 8.41
N TYR A 349 -2.46 17.62 9.40
CA TYR A 349 -1.87 17.73 10.73
C TYR A 349 -2.30 16.64 11.72
N TYR A 350 -3.24 15.77 11.34
CA TYR A 350 -3.50 14.53 12.06
C TYR A 350 -2.59 13.43 11.49
N TRP A 351 -1.71 12.88 12.30
CA TRP A 351 -0.75 11.89 11.85
C TRP A 351 -1.19 10.51 12.30
N VAL A 352 -1.18 9.58 11.36
CA VAL A 352 -1.46 8.16 11.58
C VAL A 352 -0.15 7.40 11.44
N ALA A 353 0.25 6.66 12.46
CA ALA A 353 1.46 5.85 12.47
C ALA A 353 1.10 4.37 12.31
N ASP A 354 1.38 3.81 11.14
CA ASP A 354 1.29 2.39 10.88
C ASP A 354 2.60 1.71 11.27
N ARG A 355 2.55 0.72 12.16
CA ARG A 355 3.72 -0.10 12.44
C ARG A 355 3.83 -1.23 11.46
N GLN A 356 5.02 -1.44 10.88
CA GLN A 356 5.28 -2.58 9.99
C GLN A 356 4.95 -3.90 10.68
N GLY A 357 4.37 -4.85 9.93
CA GLY A 357 4.08 -6.19 10.41
C GLY A 357 2.60 -6.41 10.74
N ARG A 358 1.71 -6.21 9.74
CA ARG A 358 0.37 -6.80 9.83
C ARG A 358 0.50 -8.32 9.84
N SER A 359 -0.04 -8.96 10.87
CA SER A 359 -0.01 -10.42 10.99
C SER A 359 -1.36 -11.02 10.63
N PHE A 360 -1.30 -12.17 9.99
CA PHE A 360 -2.46 -12.97 9.64
C PHE A 360 -2.23 -14.39 10.11
N LYS A 361 -3.18 -14.93 10.88
CA LYS A 361 -3.10 -16.30 11.41
C LYS A 361 -4.37 -17.05 11.08
N ARG A 362 -4.20 -18.29 10.61
CA ARG A 362 -5.28 -19.26 10.53
C ARG A 362 -5.34 -20.08 11.83
N LEU A 363 -6.53 -20.22 12.39
CA LEU A 363 -6.80 -20.95 13.60
C LEU A 363 -7.61 -22.21 13.25
N ASN A 364 -6.91 -23.34 13.11
CA ASN A 364 -7.52 -24.59 12.67
C ASN A 364 -8.22 -25.34 13.82
N GLU A 365 -7.65 -25.27 15.04
CA GLU A 365 -8.09 -26.10 16.16
C GLU A 365 -9.20 -25.45 16.97
N LEU A 366 -9.19 -24.12 17.09
CA LEU A 366 -10.09 -23.38 17.98
C LEU A 366 -11.59 -23.61 17.69
N PHE A 367 -11.94 -23.85 16.43
CA PHE A 367 -13.32 -24.02 15.97
C PHE A 367 -13.55 -25.36 15.26
N ALA A 368 -12.63 -26.32 15.40
CA ALA A 368 -12.71 -27.61 14.72
C ALA A 368 -14.01 -28.39 15.11
N ALA A 369 -14.47 -28.28 16.36
CA ALA A 369 -15.69 -28.90 16.82
C ALA A 369 -16.98 -28.40 16.14
N THR A 370 -16.91 -27.19 15.51
CA THR A 370 -18.06 -26.59 14.83
C THR A 370 -17.88 -26.56 13.29
N GLY A 371 -16.86 -27.25 12.74
CA GLY A 371 -16.58 -27.28 11.31
C GLY A 371 -16.22 -25.90 10.73
N GLN A 372 -15.62 -25.03 11.54
CA GLN A 372 -15.25 -23.67 11.16
C GLN A 372 -13.75 -23.45 11.30
N VAL A 373 -13.22 -22.55 10.47
CA VAL A 373 -11.85 -22.07 10.54
C VAL A 373 -11.85 -20.59 10.89
N GLY A 374 -11.03 -20.22 11.88
CA GLY A 374 -10.83 -18.84 12.26
C GLY A 374 -9.69 -18.18 11.48
N PHE A 375 -9.88 -16.95 11.06
CA PHE A 375 -8.84 -16.11 10.51
C PHE A 375 -8.65 -14.89 11.40
N LEU A 376 -7.47 -14.75 11.99
CA LEU A 376 -7.09 -13.65 12.86
C LEU A 376 -6.22 -12.68 12.07
N SER A 377 -6.61 -11.41 12.05
CA SER A 377 -5.75 -10.33 11.57
C SER A 377 -5.44 -9.38 12.70
N SER A 378 -4.20 -8.93 12.79
CA SER A 378 -3.79 -7.89 13.72
C SER A 378 -2.82 -6.91 13.07
N GLU A 379 -2.96 -5.65 13.46
CA GLU A 379 -2.08 -4.56 13.09
C GLU A 379 -1.79 -3.68 14.31
N ARG A 380 -0.81 -2.82 14.18
CA ARG A 380 -0.47 -1.84 15.22
C ARG A 380 -0.52 -0.45 14.61
N VAL A 381 -1.42 0.36 15.15
CA VAL A 381 -1.68 1.71 14.67
C VAL A 381 -1.78 2.68 15.84
N ASP A 382 -1.36 3.92 15.64
CA ASP A 382 -1.65 5.05 16.53
C ASP A 382 -1.99 6.28 15.68
N GLY A 383 -2.69 7.23 16.28
CA GLY A 383 -3.05 8.48 15.62
C GLY A 383 -3.13 9.62 16.63
N LYS A 384 -2.58 10.78 16.24
CA LYS A 384 -2.63 12.01 17.05
C LYS A 384 -2.69 13.25 16.19
N LEU A 385 -3.39 14.24 16.68
CA LEU A 385 -3.35 15.60 16.15
C LEU A 385 -2.05 16.28 16.61
N ILE A 386 -1.17 16.58 15.64
CA ILE A 386 0.14 17.17 15.94
C ILE A 386 0.02 18.66 16.24
N LEU A 387 -0.89 19.35 15.55
CA LEU A 387 -1.10 20.79 15.70
C LEU A 387 -2.58 21.08 15.95
N PRO A 388 -3.01 21.22 17.23
CA PRO A 388 -4.43 21.42 17.56
C PRO A 388 -5.06 22.67 16.97
N GLU A 389 -4.28 23.72 16.69
CA GLU A 389 -4.80 24.96 16.10
C GLU A 389 -5.21 24.83 14.63
N ALA A 390 -4.70 23.80 13.92
CA ALA A 390 -5.00 23.56 12.51
C ALA A 390 -6.41 22.96 12.27
N VAL A 391 -7.08 22.54 13.35
CA VAL A 391 -8.42 21.95 13.30
C VAL A 391 -9.32 22.57 14.38
N LYS A 392 -10.51 22.98 13.96
CA LYS A 392 -11.53 23.57 14.84
C LYS A 392 -12.80 22.72 14.83
N VAL A 393 -13.53 22.75 15.91
CA VAL A 393 -14.83 22.08 16.02
C VAL A 393 -15.92 23.07 16.42
N LEU A 394 -17.12 22.83 15.93
CA LEU A 394 -18.34 23.44 16.43
C LEU A 394 -18.93 22.51 17.51
N ALA A 395 -18.98 23.01 18.73
CA ALA A 395 -19.59 22.31 19.84
C ALA A 395 -21.02 22.83 20.04
N GLN A 396 -21.95 21.93 20.28
CA GLN A 396 -23.31 22.31 20.66
C GLN A 396 -23.32 22.87 22.09
N LYS A 397 -24.26 23.76 22.36
CA LYS A 397 -24.49 24.24 23.72
C LYS A 397 -24.74 23.05 24.67
N ALA A 398 -24.10 23.05 25.81
CA ALA A 398 -24.44 22.11 26.87
C ALA A 398 -25.89 22.32 27.35
N ALA A 399 -26.50 21.27 27.86
CA ALA A 399 -27.88 21.33 28.38
C ALA A 399 -27.96 22.21 29.63
#